data_aa2ef4adaff3888112cfc73cc30bbc06
#
_entry.id   aa2ef4adaff3888112cfc73cc30bbc06
#
_cell.length_a   1.000
_cell.length_b   1.000
_cell.length_c   1.000
_cell.angle_alpha   90.00
_cell.angle_beta   90.00
_cell.angle_gamma   90.00
#
_symmetry.space_group_name_H-M   'P 1'
#
loop_
_entity.id
_entity.type
_entity.pdbx_description
1 polymer ?
#
loop_
_entity_poly.entity_id
_entity_poly.type
_entity_poly.pdbx_seq_one_letter_code
_entity_poly.pdbx_strand_id
1 'polypeptide(L)'
;MPQKNQSSVLPPIFILGVLFFIFGFVTWLNSTLVQYLKIACQLNTFQSFFVTFAFYISYFIMALPASALLRKTGFKNGMMVGLLIMAVGALLFIPAAHSRTYFIFLAGLFIIGTGLSVLQTASNPYITILGPMESAAKRISIMGICNKVAGAMAPVILGAAILSDADHLLGELKVADAVQKTQLLNELASRVILPYTLMAIVLAGLALLIKFSSLPEIDNEKELDFDGEIPQIQTSIFQFPNLILGVITLFLYVGVEVMAGDTIGIYGQAIDIPLSSARFFPFFTLSAMVVGYIVGIIAIPKFITQSKALSYSAVLGVVLSILGITTKGYASVLFIALLGLANALMWPAIWPLAIDGLGKFIKTGSALLIMAIVGGAVLPPVWGKLADFSSIGYQRAYWILVPCYSFILFYSTKGYKIKNWRL
;
A
#
# COMPACT_ATOMS: atom_id res chain seq x y z
N MET A 1 -23.87 -1.40 42.58
CA MET A 1 -22.51 -1.90 42.34
C MET A 1 -21.67 -0.72 41.95
N PRO A 2 -20.52 -0.42 42.61
CA PRO A 2 -19.73 0.78 42.34
C PRO A 2 -19.08 0.67 40.98
N GLN A 3 -19.19 1.76 40.19
CA GLN A 3 -18.44 1.96 38.94
C GLN A 3 -16.93 1.84 39.23
N LYS A 4 -16.31 0.82 38.68
CA LYS A 4 -14.86 0.66 38.70
C LYS A 4 -14.24 1.83 37.95
N ASN A 5 -13.42 2.62 38.65
CA ASN A 5 -12.58 3.68 38.09
C ASN A 5 -12.06 3.29 36.71
N GLN A 6 -12.54 3.96 35.67
CA GLN A 6 -11.90 3.97 34.36
C GLN A 6 -10.63 4.82 34.50
N SER A 7 -9.52 4.16 34.88
CA SER A 7 -8.19 4.70 34.63
C SER A 7 -8.10 5.06 33.12
N SER A 8 -7.43 6.14 32.80
CA SER A 8 -7.20 6.77 31.51
C SER A 8 -6.60 5.82 30.44
N VAL A 9 -7.39 4.85 30.02
CA VAL A 9 -7.01 3.88 28.98
C VAL A 9 -7.41 4.47 27.64
N LEU A 10 -6.44 4.58 26.72
CA LEU A 10 -6.67 5.07 25.36
C LEU A 10 -7.80 4.24 24.71
N PRO A 11 -8.80 4.87 24.07
CA PRO A 11 -9.87 4.16 23.41
C PRO A 11 -9.33 3.19 22.36
N PRO A 12 -9.85 1.97 22.23
CA PRO A 12 -9.38 0.99 21.22
C PRO A 12 -9.30 1.55 19.80
N ILE A 13 -10.25 2.40 19.41
CA ILE A 13 -10.27 3.06 18.10
C ILE A 13 -9.06 3.96 17.88
N PHE A 14 -8.54 4.61 18.92
CA PHE A 14 -7.35 5.45 18.83
C PHE A 14 -6.10 4.59 18.58
N ILE A 15 -5.96 3.48 19.29
CA ILE A 15 -4.84 2.54 19.12
C ILE A 15 -4.81 2.02 17.68
N LEU A 16 -5.97 1.65 17.14
CA LEU A 16 -6.09 1.23 15.75
C LEU A 16 -5.78 2.35 14.77
N GLY A 17 -6.20 3.58 15.07
CA GLY A 17 -5.84 4.76 14.27
C GLY A 17 -4.34 4.94 14.16
N VAL A 18 -3.59 4.79 15.27
CA VAL A 18 -2.12 4.82 15.29
C VAL A 18 -1.53 3.68 14.47
N LEU A 19 -2.09 2.46 14.56
CA LEU A 19 -1.62 1.33 13.72
C LEU A 19 -1.83 1.60 12.24
N PHE A 20 -2.99 2.12 11.83
CA PHE A 20 -3.25 2.44 10.42
C PHE A 20 -2.39 3.61 9.93
N PHE A 21 -2.06 4.55 10.80
CA PHE A 21 -1.08 5.59 10.51
C PHE A 21 0.28 4.97 10.22
N ILE A 22 0.77 4.06 11.08
CA ILE A 22 2.03 3.35 10.85
C ILE A 22 1.99 2.50 9.56
N PHE A 23 0.87 1.83 9.27
CA PHE A 23 0.73 1.08 8.01
C PHE A 23 0.94 1.99 6.80
N GLY A 24 0.26 3.14 6.76
CA GLY A 24 0.41 4.10 5.68
C GLY A 24 1.83 4.63 5.58
N PHE A 25 2.40 5.04 6.70
CA PHE A 25 3.75 5.57 6.75
C PHE A 25 4.77 4.57 6.17
N VAL A 26 4.80 3.34 6.71
CA VAL A 26 5.77 2.31 6.30
C VAL A 26 5.55 1.88 4.85
N THR A 27 4.30 1.74 4.42
CA THR A 27 3.99 1.33 3.04
C THR A 27 4.53 2.35 2.02
N TRP A 28 4.32 3.63 2.26
CA TRP A 28 4.66 4.67 1.30
C TRP A 28 6.10 5.20 1.41
N LEU A 29 6.90 4.72 2.37
CA LEU A 29 8.35 4.92 2.37
C LEU A 29 9.02 4.34 1.13
N ASN A 30 8.44 3.30 0.52
CA ASN A 30 8.97 2.64 -0.67
C ASN A 30 9.17 3.62 -1.83
N SER A 31 8.28 4.58 -2.02
CA SER A 31 8.38 5.58 -3.09
C SER A 31 9.68 6.40 -3.04
N THR A 32 10.13 6.74 -1.84
CA THR A 32 11.42 7.43 -1.62
C THR A 32 12.58 6.45 -1.70
N LEU A 33 12.42 5.23 -1.16
CA LEU A 33 13.47 4.21 -1.18
C LEU A 33 13.84 3.76 -2.59
N VAL A 34 12.87 3.65 -3.50
CA VAL A 34 13.11 3.31 -4.91
C VAL A 34 14.09 4.31 -5.53
N GLN A 35 13.84 5.63 -5.35
CA GLN A 35 14.70 6.68 -5.85
C GLN A 35 16.09 6.66 -5.18
N TYR A 36 16.11 6.53 -3.86
CA TYR A 36 17.34 6.52 -3.07
C TYR A 36 18.23 5.32 -3.37
N LEU A 37 17.70 4.09 -3.35
CA LEU A 37 18.47 2.88 -3.61
C LEU A 37 18.92 2.78 -5.08
N LYS A 38 18.15 3.37 -6.01
CA LYS A 38 18.58 3.50 -7.40
C LYS A 38 19.93 4.22 -7.50
N ILE A 39 20.15 5.29 -6.72
CA ILE A 39 21.39 6.03 -6.68
C ILE A 39 22.45 5.30 -5.83
N ALA A 40 22.13 4.98 -4.58
CA ALA A 40 23.09 4.41 -3.63
C ALA A 40 23.69 3.07 -4.09
N CYS A 41 22.89 2.23 -4.75
CA CYS A 41 23.29 0.92 -5.26
C CYS A 41 23.55 0.93 -6.78
N GLN A 42 23.47 2.09 -7.47
CA GLN A 42 23.73 2.25 -8.91
C GLN A 42 22.86 1.31 -9.77
N LEU A 43 21.55 1.29 -9.51
CA LEU A 43 20.60 0.38 -10.18
C LEU A 43 20.00 1.01 -11.43
N ASN A 44 19.64 0.17 -12.42
CA ASN A 44 18.75 0.60 -13.49
C ASN A 44 17.30 0.74 -12.95
N THR A 45 16.40 1.27 -13.78
CA THR A 45 15.01 1.54 -13.33
C THR A 45 14.29 0.26 -12.98
N PHE A 46 14.39 -0.79 -13.78
CA PHE A 46 13.79 -2.09 -13.49
C PHE A 46 14.27 -2.67 -12.15
N GLN A 47 15.59 -2.65 -11.93
CA GLN A 47 16.18 -3.16 -10.68
C GLN A 47 15.72 -2.37 -9.46
N SER A 48 15.57 -1.05 -9.57
CA SER A 48 15.16 -0.22 -8.44
C SER A 48 13.75 -0.58 -7.92
N PHE A 49 12.86 -1.08 -8.78
CA PHE A 49 11.52 -1.52 -8.39
C PHE A 49 11.48 -2.89 -7.71
N PHE A 50 12.60 -3.61 -7.57
CA PHE A 50 12.64 -4.75 -6.64
C PHE A 50 12.46 -4.33 -5.18
N VAL A 51 12.64 -3.07 -4.83
CA VAL A 51 12.21 -2.47 -3.54
C VAL A 51 10.72 -2.71 -3.32
N THR A 52 9.90 -2.24 -4.25
CA THR A 52 8.45 -2.39 -4.22
C THR A 52 8.05 -3.87 -4.33
N PHE A 53 8.70 -4.64 -5.20
CA PHE A 53 8.47 -6.07 -5.35
C PHE A 53 8.70 -6.82 -4.03
N ALA A 54 9.86 -6.66 -3.39
CA ALA A 54 10.21 -7.38 -2.16
C ALA A 54 9.20 -7.09 -1.03
N PHE A 55 8.73 -5.84 -0.92
CA PHE A 55 7.76 -5.45 0.06
C PHE A 55 6.38 -6.07 -0.20
N TYR A 56 5.83 -5.92 -1.42
CA TYR A 56 4.46 -6.36 -1.71
C TYR A 56 4.31 -7.86 -1.96
N ILE A 57 5.35 -8.56 -2.41
CA ILE A 57 5.30 -10.03 -2.58
C ILE A 57 5.12 -10.75 -1.24
N SER A 58 5.55 -10.14 -0.14
CA SER A 58 5.35 -10.67 1.20
C SER A 58 3.88 -10.87 1.55
N TYR A 59 2.98 -10.00 1.08
CA TYR A 59 1.55 -10.14 1.30
C TYR A 59 0.98 -11.41 0.67
N PHE A 60 1.44 -11.74 -0.54
CA PHE A 60 1.04 -12.98 -1.22
C PHE A 60 1.54 -14.22 -0.47
N ILE A 61 2.82 -14.22 -0.10
CA ILE A 61 3.46 -15.36 0.58
C ILE A 61 2.89 -15.52 2.00
N MET A 62 2.66 -14.41 2.70
CA MET A 62 2.27 -14.41 4.12
C MET A 62 0.75 -14.44 4.36
N ALA A 63 -0.10 -14.33 3.34
CA ALA A 63 -1.55 -14.32 3.53
C ALA A 63 -2.07 -15.53 4.33
N LEU A 64 -1.64 -16.75 3.98
CA LEU A 64 -2.02 -17.97 4.69
C LEU A 64 -1.26 -18.16 6.01
N PRO A 65 0.09 -18.02 6.07
CA PRO A 65 0.85 -18.07 7.33
C PRO A 65 0.39 -17.06 8.38
N ALA A 66 0.07 -15.81 7.96
CA ALA A 66 -0.45 -14.78 8.88
C ALA A 66 -1.76 -15.21 9.53
N SER A 67 -2.71 -15.74 8.75
CA SER A 67 -3.96 -16.28 9.29
C SER A 67 -3.74 -17.44 10.25
N ALA A 68 -2.79 -18.35 9.95
CA ALA A 68 -2.44 -19.46 10.86
C ALA A 68 -1.79 -18.97 12.15
N LEU A 69 -0.94 -17.94 12.07
CA LEU A 69 -0.34 -17.30 13.24
C LEU A 69 -1.43 -16.68 14.14
N LEU A 70 -2.36 -15.92 13.56
CA LEU A 70 -3.44 -15.27 14.30
C LEU A 70 -4.37 -16.25 15.01
N ARG A 71 -4.64 -17.42 14.40
CA ARG A 71 -5.41 -18.49 15.08
C ARG A 71 -4.73 -19.01 16.34
N LYS A 72 -3.38 -19.00 16.38
CA LYS A 72 -2.60 -19.48 17.55
C LYS A 72 -2.37 -18.41 18.60
N THR A 73 -2.18 -17.17 18.19
CA THR A 73 -1.77 -16.07 19.07
C THR A 73 -2.93 -15.18 19.51
N GLY A 74 -4.07 -15.22 18.83
CA GLY A 74 -5.12 -14.22 18.93
C GLY A 74 -4.78 -12.92 18.18
N PHE A 75 -5.75 -12.01 18.10
CA PHE A 75 -5.57 -10.75 17.33
C PHE A 75 -4.57 -9.81 17.99
N LYS A 76 -4.68 -9.59 19.31
CA LYS A 76 -3.84 -8.67 20.07
C LYS A 76 -2.36 -9.09 20.03
N ASN A 77 -2.06 -10.34 20.39
CA ASN A 77 -0.69 -10.84 20.35
C ASN A 77 -0.17 -10.95 18.91
N GLY A 78 -1.02 -11.27 17.93
CA GLY A 78 -0.67 -11.27 16.52
C GLY A 78 -0.23 -9.88 16.03
N MET A 79 -0.94 -8.82 16.42
CA MET A 79 -0.54 -7.44 16.11
C MET A 79 0.82 -7.10 16.74
N MET A 80 1.04 -7.49 18.00
CA MET A 80 2.34 -7.31 18.65
C MET A 80 3.47 -8.02 17.90
N VAL A 81 3.28 -9.28 17.52
CA VAL A 81 4.26 -10.07 16.77
C VAL A 81 4.53 -9.44 15.41
N GLY A 82 3.50 -8.98 14.70
CA GLY A 82 3.65 -8.28 13.42
C GLY A 82 4.55 -7.04 13.53
N LEU A 83 4.34 -6.20 14.56
CA LEU A 83 5.19 -5.03 14.82
C LEU A 83 6.64 -5.40 15.14
N LEU A 84 6.87 -6.46 15.91
CA LEU A 84 8.23 -6.95 16.21
C LEU A 84 8.94 -7.47 14.96
N ILE A 85 8.23 -8.20 14.09
CA ILE A 85 8.76 -8.64 12.79
C ILE A 85 9.16 -7.42 11.95
N MET A 86 8.30 -6.38 11.88
CA MET A 86 8.64 -5.14 11.17
C MET A 86 9.88 -4.46 11.77
N ALA A 87 10.00 -4.41 13.10
CA ALA A 87 11.17 -3.82 13.77
C ALA A 87 12.47 -4.56 13.40
N VAL A 88 12.45 -5.90 13.37
CA VAL A 88 13.58 -6.71 12.90
C VAL A 88 13.94 -6.39 11.46
N GLY A 89 12.93 -6.30 10.57
CA GLY A 89 13.15 -5.93 9.17
C GLY A 89 13.78 -4.54 9.02
N ALA A 90 13.35 -3.57 9.84
CA ALA A 90 13.93 -2.23 9.86
C ALA A 90 15.40 -2.23 10.33
N LEU A 91 15.76 -3.04 11.32
CA LEU A 91 17.14 -3.16 11.78
C LEU A 91 18.09 -3.78 10.74
N LEU A 92 17.60 -4.57 9.79
CA LEU A 92 18.41 -5.09 8.68
C LEU A 92 18.92 -3.98 7.74
N PHE A 93 18.32 -2.79 7.76
CA PHE A 93 18.83 -1.64 7.01
C PHE A 93 20.21 -1.18 7.51
N ILE A 94 20.58 -1.45 8.77
CA ILE A 94 21.88 -1.09 9.33
C ILE A 94 23.01 -1.89 8.64
N PRO A 95 23.06 -3.23 8.68
CA PRO A 95 24.08 -3.98 7.95
C PRO A 95 23.97 -3.81 6.43
N ALA A 96 22.76 -3.60 5.88
CA ALA A 96 22.57 -3.31 4.46
C ALA A 96 23.27 -2.02 4.04
N ALA A 97 23.16 -0.97 4.84
CA ALA A 97 23.78 0.33 4.58
C ALA A 97 25.32 0.25 4.71
N HIS A 98 25.85 -0.39 5.75
CA HIS A 98 27.30 -0.55 5.93
C HIS A 98 27.95 -1.36 4.81
N SER A 99 27.32 -2.42 4.35
CA SER A 99 27.83 -3.25 3.25
C SER A 99 27.43 -2.73 1.86
N ARG A 100 26.51 -1.78 1.78
CA ARG A 100 25.85 -1.30 0.55
C ARG A 100 25.33 -2.46 -0.31
N THR A 101 24.85 -3.52 0.35
CA THR A 101 24.38 -4.72 -0.31
C THR A 101 22.87 -4.64 -0.56
N TYR A 102 22.49 -4.49 -1.82
CA TYR A 102 21.11 -4.33 -2.24
C TYR A 102 20.18 -5.46 -1.76
N PHE A 103 20.68 -6.72 -1.82
CA PHE A 103 19.91 -7.89 -1.40
C PHE A 103 19.49 -7.83 0.08
N ILE A 104 20.34 -7.29 0.97
CA ILE A 104 20.01 -7.15 2.40
C ILE A 104 18.91 -6.11 2.60
N PHE A 105 18.91 -5.01 1.82
CA PHE A 105 17.79 -4.05 1.82
C PHE A 105 16.48 -4.72 1.39
N LEU A 106 16.51 -5.53 0.33
CA LEU A 106 15.32 -6.27 -0.13
C LEU A 106 14.83 -7.27 0.92
N ALA A 107 15.73 -7.98 1.60
CA ALA A 107 15.37 -8.88 2.70
C ALA A 107 14.72 -8.13 3.86
N GLY A 108 15.25 -6.97 4.24
CA GLY A 108 14.65 -6.08 5.24
C GLY A 108 13.23 -5.66 4.86
N LEU A 109 13.03 -5.24 3.61
CA LEU A 109 11.71 -4.86 3.09
C LEU A 109 10.72 -6.02 3.07
N PHE A 110 11.15 -7.20 2.67
CA PHE A 110 10.32 -8.41 2.71
C PHE A 110 9.87 -8.74 4.14
N ILE A 111 10.78 -8.63 5.12
CA ILE A 111 10.45 -8.87 6.54
C ILE A 111 9.51 -7.79 7.07
N ILE A 112 9.71 -6.51 6.72
CA ILE A 112 8.78 -5.42 7.07
C ILE A 112 7.39 -5.72 6.49
N GLY A 113 7.31 -6.05 5.21
CA GLY A 113 6.06 -6.41 4.54
C GLY A 113 5.39 -7.65 5.16
N THR A 114 6.18 -8.65 5.59
CA THR A 114 5.69 -9.82 6.34
C THR A 114 4.99 -9.41 7.64
N GLY A 115 5.63 -8.58 8.46
CA GLY A 115 5.03 -8.08 9.70
C GLY A 115 3.77 -7.26 9.43
N LEU A 116 3.79 -6.42 8.39
CA LEU A 116 2.65 -5.60 8.00
C LEU A 116 1.47 -6.44 7.49
N SER A 117 1.74 -7.53 6.76
CA SER A 117 0.71 -8.49 6.35
C SER A 117 0.00 -9.12 7.55
N VAL A 118 0.75 -9.56 8.58
CA VAL A 118 0.18 -10.07 9.85
C VAL A 118 -0.67 -9.00 10.52
N LEU A 119 -0.15 -7.79 10.59
CA LEU A 119 -0.81 -6.66 11.23
C LEU A 119 -2.16 -6.31 10.57
N GLN A 120 -2.18 -6.22 9.24
CA GLN A 120 -3.40 -5.90 8.48
C GLN A 120 -4.43 -7.02 8.55
N THR A 121 -3.99 -8.28 8.53
CA THR A 121 -4.88 -9.45 8.69
C THR A 121 -5.56 -9.44 10.06
N ALA A 122 -4.88 -8.92 11.10
CA ALA A 122 -5.44 -8.79 12.43
C ALA A 122 -6.35 -7.56 12.56
N SER A 123 -5.90 -6.39 12.14
CA SER A 123 -6.55 -5.11 12.45
C SER A 123 -7.81 -4.84 11.62
N ASN A 124 -7.90 -5.33 10.38
CA ASN A 124 -9.05 -5.08 9.52
C ASN A 124 -10.35 -5.71 10.08
N PRO A 125 -10.41 -7.00 10.46
CA PRO A 125 -11.57 -7.58 11.13
C PRO A 125 -11.84 -6.91 12.48
N TYR A 126 -10.77 -6.60 13.23
CA TYR A 126 -10.89 -6.01 14.55
C TYR A 126 -11.66 -4.69 14.55
N ILE A 127 -11.40 -3.78 13.57
CA ILE A 127 -12.15 -2.52 13.41
C ILE A 127 -13.63 -2.77 13.15
N THR A 128 -13.95 -3.81 12.39
CA THR A 128 -15.34 -4.15 12.04
C THR A 128 -16.13 -4.54 13.28
N ILE A 129 -15.50 -5.28 14.19
CA ILE A 129 -16.15 -5.84 15.39
C ILE A 129 -16.19 -4.84 16.56
N LEU A 130 -15.36 -3.79 16.56
CA LEU A 130 -15.18 -2.83 17.66
C LEU A 130 -16.38 -1.90 17.93
N GLY A 131 -17.56 -2.22 17.42
CA GLY A 131 -18.78 -1.46 17.63
C GLY A 131 -19.90 -1.87 16.67
N PRO A 132 -21.03 -1.16 16.66
CA PRO A 132 -22.17 -1.53 15.84
C PRO A 132 -21.80 -1.69 14.36
N MET A 133 -22.31 -2.75 13.72
CA MET A 133 -22.04 -3.07 12.31
C MET A 133 -22.46 -1.94 11.37
N GLU A 134 -23.52 -1.20 11.68
CA GLU A 134 -24.04 -0.06 10.92
C GLU A 134 -23.01 1.08 10.80
N SER A 135 -22.09 1.18 11.76
CA SER A 135 -21.01 2.20 11.76
C SER A 135 -19.65 1.65 11.32
N ALA A 136 -19.55 0.38 10.95
CA ALA A 136 -18.29 -0.25 10.54
C ALA A 136 -17.63 0.48 9.35
N ALA A 137 -18.42 0.80 8.32
CA ALA A 137 -17.93 1.53 7.14
C ALA A 137 -17.31 2.88 7.50
N LYS A 138 -17.89 3.62 8.45
CA LYS A 138 -17.36 4.90 8.94
C LYS A 138 -16.04 4.70 9.66
N ARG A 139 -15.92 3.67 10.51
CA ARG A 139 -14.66 3.36 11.21
C ARG A 139 -13.54 3.01 10.23
N ILE A 140 -13.83 2.13 9.27
CA ILE A 140 -12.87 1.74 8.22
C ILE A 140 -12.41 2.96 7.41
N SER A 141 -13.33 3.86 7.07
CA SER A 141 -13.00 5.09 6.32
C SER A 141 -12.09 6.03 7.11
N ILE A 142 -12.32 6.20 8.42
CA ILE A 142 -11.44 6.99 9.29
C ILE A 142 -10.03 6.39 9.32
N MET A 143 -9.93 5.06 9.45
CA MET A 143 -8.65 4.35 9.39
C MET A 143 -7.95 4.54 8.04
N GLY A 144 -8.71 4.51 6.94
CA GLY A 144 -8.21 4.80 5.59
C GLY A 144 -7.61 6.20 5.47
N ILE A 145 -8.25 7.21 6.03
CA ILE A 145 -7.72 8.59 6.07
C ILE A 145 -6.43 8.63 6.90
N CYS A 146 -6.38 8.03 8.10
CA CYS A 146 -5.16 7.95 8.90
C CYS A 146 -4.01 7.34 8.11
N ASN A 147 -4.28 6.24 7.40
CA ASN A 147 -3.30 5.57 6.54
C ASN A 147 -2.77 6.49 5.42
N LYS A 148 -3.65 7.17 4.69
CA LYS A 148 -3.24 8.00 3.55
C LYS A 148 -2.58 9.32 3.96
N VAL A 149 -3.00 9.92 5.06
CA VAL A 149 -2.31 11.10 5.64
C VAL A 149 -0.88 10.73 6.03
N ALA A 150 -0.69 9.62 6.75
CA ALA A 150 0.64 9.12 7.09
C ALA A 150 1.47 8.79 5.84
N GLY A 151 0.83 8.16 4.85
CA GLY A 151 1.45 7.86 3.57
C GLY A 151 1.92 9.10 2.83
N ALA A 152 1.16 10.19 2.85
CA ALA A 152 1.58 11.46 2.26
C ALA A 152 2.77 12.09 3.02
N MET A 153 2.82 11.95 4.34
CA MET A 153 3.93 12.46 5.16
C MET A 153 5.22 11.66 4.97
N ALA A 154 5.13 10.36 4.70
CA ALA A 154 6.28 9.47 4.66
C ALA A 154 7.37 9.89 3.65
N PRO A 155 7.05 10.16 2.35
CA PRO A 155 8.06 10.59 1.39
C PRO A 155 8.62 11.98 1.72
N VAL A 156 7.85 12.86 2.36
CA VAL A 156 8.32 14.19 2.78
C VAL A 156 9.37 14.04 3.89
N ILE A 157 9.05 13.27 4.93
CA ILE A 157 9.93 13.07 6.08
C ILE A 157 11.20 12.33 5.67
N LEU A 158 11.06 11.18 4.99
CA LEU A 158 12.21 10.38 4.59
C LEU A 158 13.02 11.09 3.50
N GLY A 159 12.37 11.68 2.50
CA GLY A 159 13.04 12.42 1.44
C GLY A 159 13.85 13.61 1.98
N ALA A 160 13.34 14.33 2.97
CA ALA A 160 14.09 15.39 3.63
C ALA A 160 15.29 14.85 4.43
N ALA A 161 15.16 13.66 5.03
CA ALA A 161 16.23 13.07 5.85
C ALA A 161 17.38 12.49 5.00
N ILE A 162 17.07 11.82 3.88
CA ILE A 162 18.07 11.03 3.12
C ILE A 162 18.47 11.63 1.76
N LEU A 163 17.67 12.56 1.21
CA LEU A 163 17.88 13.19 -0.11
C LEU A 163 17.91 14.72 -0.01
N SER A 164 18.33 15.31 1.13
CA SER A 164 18.30 16.77 1.34
C SER A 164 19.15 17.55 0.35
N ASP A 165 20.32 17.02 -0.02
CA ASP A 165 21.33 17.58 -0.90
C ASP A 165 21.46 16.80 -2.23
N ALA A 166 20.38 16.14 -2.64
CA ALA A 166 20.40 15.15 -3.72
C ALA A 166 20.96 15.69 -5.05
N ASP A 167 20.64 16.93 -5.44
CA ASP A 167 21.11 17.51 -6.70
C ASP A 167 22.61 17.84 -6.63
N HIS A 168 23.12 18.31 -5.47
CA HIS A 168 24.55 18.53 -5.24
C HIS A 168 25.32 17.21 -5.34
N LEU A 169 24.83 16.19 -4.62
CA LEU A 169 25.41 14.85 -4.65
C LEU A 169 25.46 14.25 -6.07
N LEU A 170 24.39 14.40 -6.84
CA LEU A 170 24.37 13.94 -8.24
C LEU A 170 25.36 14.70 -9.12
N GLY A 171 25.57 15.99 -8.85
CA GLY A 171 26.59 16.80 -9.48
C GLY A 171 28.00 16.28 -9.17
N GLU A 172 28.31 16.05 -7.90
CA GLU A 172 29.59 15.51 -7.44
C GLU A 172 29.86 14.11 -8.01
N LEU A 173 28.88 13.22 -8.02
CA LEU A 173 29.01 11.86 -8.56
C LEU A 173 29.37 11.82 -10.05
N LYS A 174 29.05 12.88 -10.83
CA LYS A 174 29.41 12.98 -12.26
C LYS A 174 30.87 13.27 -12.50
N VAL A 175 31.53 13.98 -11.58
CA VAL A 175 32.91 14.45 -11.72
C VAL A 175 33.88 13.71 -10.80
N ALA A 176 33.41 12.93 -9.85
CA ALA A 176 34.18 12.18 -8.87
C ALA A 176 35.01 11.07 -9.52
N ASP A 177 36.22 10.88 -9.06
CA ASP A 177 37.02 9.69 -9.35
C ASP A 177 36.44 8.43 -8.67
N ALA A 178 37.00 7.25 -8.95
CA ALA A 178 36.48 5.97 -8.45
C ALA A 178 36.47 5.88 -6.92
N VAL A 179 37.46 6.47 -6.23
CA VAL A 179 37.59 6.46 -4.78
C VAL A 179 36.57 7.39 -4.16
N GLN A 180 36.52 8.63 -4.63
CA GLN A 180 35.55 9.65 -4.20
C GLN A 180 34.10 9.19 -4.43
N LYS A 181 33.83 8.60 -5.59
CA LYS A 181 32.52 8.04 -5.92
C LYS A 181 32.10 6.97 -4.91
N THR A 182 33.02 6.08 -4.54
CA THR A 182 32.73 5.04 -3.55
C THR A 182 32.45 5.62 -2.17
N GLN A 183 33.20 6.65 -1.76
CA GLN A 183 32.97 7.35 -0.48
C GLN A 183 31.60 8.04 -0.46
N LEU A 184 31.27 8.82 -1.49
CA LEU A 184 29.96 9.50 -1.61
C LEU A 184 28.78 8.52 -1.56
N LEU A 185 28.89 7.38 -2.26
CA LEU A 185 27.85 6.37 -2.27
C LEU A 185 27.72 5.62 -0.94
N ASN A 186 28.83 5.40 -0.20
CA ASN A 186 28.81 4.83 1.13
C ASN A 186 28.19 5.81 2.15
N GLU A 187 28.53 7.09 2.06
CA GLU A 187 27.92 8.14 2.88
C GLU A 187 26.42 8.21 2.61
N LEU A 188 26.00 8.27 1.33
CA LEU A 188 24.60 8.21 0.97
C LEU A 188 23.95 6.97 1.60
N ALA A 189 24.52 5.77 1.40
CA ALA A 189 23.97 4.53 1.93
C ALA A 189 23.80 4.53 3.46
N SER A 190 24.63 5.26 4.20
CA SER A 190 24.54 5.36 5.67
C SER A 190 23.37 6.22 6.15
N ARG A 191 22.82 7.12 5.34
CA ARG A 191 21.76 8.06 5.73
C ARG A 191 20.45 7.39 6.15
N VAL A 192 20.18 6.17 5.71
CA VAL A 192 18.99 5.41 6.15
C VAL A 192 19.12 4.81 7.53
N ILE A 193 20.33 4.70 8.10
CA ILE A 193 20.56 4.04 9.39
C ILE A 193 19.73 4.70 10.49
N LEU A 194 19.83 6.02 10.62
CA LEU A 194 19.11 6.76 11.67
C LEU A 194 17.58 6.64 11.52
N PRO A 195 16.96 6.95 10.35
CA PRO A 195 15.51 6.82 10.17
C PRO A 195 14.99 5.41 10.45
N TYR A 196 15.69 4.38 9.98
CA TYR A 196 15.24 2.99 10.16
C TYR A 196 15.48 2.48 11.58
N THR A 197 16.52 2.95 12.27
CA THR A 197 16.72 2.68 13.71
C THR A 197 15.60 3.30 14.54
N LEU A 198 15.26 4.57 14.29
CA LEU A 198 14.13 5.23 14.94
C LEU A 198 12.81 4.52 14.67
N MET A 199 12.58 4.11 13.42
CA MET A 199 11.39 3.32 13.04
C MET A 199 11.34 2.00 13.82
N ALA A 200 12.45 1.27 13.94
CA ALA A 200 12.51 0.01 14.70
C ALA A 200 12.17 0.24 16.20
N ILE A 201 12.68 1.31 16.80
CA ILE A 201 12.39 1.69 18.19
C ILE A 201 10.90 2.01 18.36
N VAL A 202 10.32 2.80 17.44
CA VAL A 202 8.88 3.15 17.46
C VAL A 202 8.02 1.90 17.31
N LEU A 203 8.35 1.01 16.37
CA LEU A 203 7.61 -0.25 16.15
C LEU A 203 7.68 -1.16 17.38
N ALA A 204 8.85 -1.30 18.00
CA ALA A 204 9.02 -2.08 19.24
C ALA A 204 8.26 -1.45 20.41
N GLY A 205 8.30 -0.12 20.55
CA GLY A 205 7.50 0.62 21.53
C GLY A 205 6.00 0.42 21.37
N LEU A 206 5.51 0.47 20.12
CA LEU A 206 4.09 0.17 19.82
C LEU A 206 3.73 -1.28 20.08
N ALA A 207 4.64 -2.24 19.82
CA ALA A 207 4.42 -3.64 20.17
C ALA A 207 4.20 -3.81 21.67
N LEU A 208 5.02 -3.14 22.51
CA LEU A 208 4.86 -3.12 23.97
C LEU A 208 3.55 -2.41 24.36
N LEU A 209 3.23 -1.28 23.74
CA LEU A 209 1.98 -0.58 23.99
C LEU A 209 0.77 -1.47 23.73
N ILE A 210 0.74 -2.21 22.62
CA ILE A 210 -0.34 -3.15 22.31
C ILE A 210 -0.39 -4.27 23.34
N LYS A 211 0.74 -4.85 23.73
CA LYS A 211 0.83 -5.92 24.73
C LYS A 211 0.15 -5.50 26.05
N PHE A 212 0.41 -4.28 26.52
CA PHE A 212 -0.10 -3.76 27.78
C PHE A 212 -1.42 -2.97 27.62
N SER A 213 -1.94 -2.81 26.40
CA SER A 213 -3.20 -2.13 26.16
C SER A 213 -4.39 -2.93 26.67
N SER A 214 -5.52 -2.24 26.86
CA SER A 214 -6.81 -2.84 27.21
C SER A 214 -7.60 -3.35 25.98
N LEU A 215 -6.94 -3.58 24.85
CA LEU A 215 -7.60 -4.16 23.68
C LEU A 215 -8.18 -5.52 24.07
N PRO A 216 -9.51 -5.75 23.92
CA PRO A 216 -10.12 -7.04 24.22
C PRO A 216 -9.59 -8.10 23.24
N GLU A 217 -9.35 -9.31 23.74
CA GLU A 217 -9.16 -10.46 22.85
C GLU A 217 -10.50 -10.78 22.19
N ILE A 218 -10.49 -10.93 20.88
CA ILE A 218 -11.68 -11.28 20.10
C ILE A 218 -11.61 -12.77 19.78
N ASP A 219 -12.65 -13.50 20.18
CA ASP A 219 -12.73 -14.95 19.95
C ASP A 219 -13.05 -15.22 18.47
N ASN A 220 -12.08 -15.80 17.75
CA ASN A 220 -12.09 -15.97 16.30
C ASN A 220 -13.27 -16.78 15.75
N GLU A 221 -13.95 -17.59 16.59
CA GLU A 221 -14.92 -18.57 16.11
C GLU A 221 -16.38 -18.10 16.18
N LYS A 222 -16.70 -17.14 17.06
CA LYS A 222 -18.09 -16.77 17.33
C LYS A 222 -18.63 -15.53 16.63
N GLU A 223 -17.76 -14.64 16.11
CA GLU A 223 -18.21 -13.32 15.65
C GLU A 223 -18.05 -13.07 14.14
N LEU A 224 -17.50 -14.03 13.38
CA LEU A 224 -17.41 -13.96 11.91
C LEU A 224 -18.45 -14.87 11.19
N ASP A 225 -19.33 -15.51 11.93
CA ASP A 225 -20.49 -16.16 11.34
C ASP A 225 -21.52 -15.07 10.98
N PHE A 226 -21.45 -14.63 9.75
CA PHE A 226 -22.56 -13.92 9.13
C PHE A 226 -23.71 -14.93 9.00
N ASP A 227 -24.60 -14.97 10.00
CA ASP A 227 -25.83 -15.73 9.99
C ASP A 227 -26.68 -15.32 8.79
N GLY A 228 -26.58 -16.09 7.76
CA GLY A 228 -27.43 -16.08 6.59
C GLY A 228 -27.34 -17.46 5.97
N GLU A 229 -28.16 -18.41 6.45
CA GLU A 229 -28.41 -19.69 5.78
C GLU A 229 -29.05 -19.43 4.41
N ILE A 230 -28.23 -19.03 3.43
CA ILE A 230 -28.63 -19.19 2.04
C ILE A 230 -28.15 -20.59 1.64
N PRO A 231 -29.04 -21.49 1.18
CA PRO A 231 -28.66 -22.79 0.66
C PRO A 231 -27.68 -22.59 -0.49
N GLN A 232 -26.40 -22.85 -0.26
CA GLN A 232 -25.39 -22.65 -1.29
C GLN A 232 -25.27 -23.89 -2.12
N ILE A 233 -25.68 -23.80 -3.37
CA ILE A 233 -25.51 -24.83 -4.40
C ILE A 233 -24.01 -24.91 -4.80
N GLN A 234 -23.22 -23.84 -4.58
CA GLN A 234 -21.82 -23.78 -4.93
C GLN A 234 -20.95 -24.56 -3.91
N THR A 235 -20.15 -25.47 -4.48
CA THR A 235 -19.24 -26.33 -3.72
C THR A 235 -17.79 -25.81 -3.71
N SER A 236 -17.46 -24.86 -4.59
CA SER A 236 -16.11 -24.30 -4.75
C SER A 236 -16.13 -22.78 -4.87
N ILE A 237 -15.11 -22.12 -4.30
CA ILE A 237 -14.92 -20.67 -4.36
C ILE A 237 -14.71 -20.17 -5.80
N PHE A 238 -14.19 -21.02 -6.70
CA PHE A 238 -13.97 -20.68 -8.10
C PHE A 238 -15.28 -20.59 -8.92
N GLN A 239 -16.40 -20.99 -8.33
CA GLN A 239 -17.73 -20.87 -8.95
C GLN A 239 -18.34 -19.48 -8.80
N PHE A 240 -17.64 -18.54 -8.15
CA PHE A 240 -18.07 -17.14 -7.98
C PHE A 240 -17.31 -16.20 -8.93
N PRO A 241 -17.84 -15.92 -10.14
CA PRO A 241 -17.19 -15.02 -11.10
C PRO A 241 -16.92 -13.62 -10.55
N ASN A 242 -17.89 -13.05 -9.79
CA ASN A 242 -17.74 -11.74 -9.17
C ASN A 242 -16.53 -11.67 -8.25
N LEU A 243 -16.20 -12.75 -7.52
CA LEU A 243 -15.00 -12.81 -6.69
C LEU A 243 -13.74 -12.90 -7.55
N ILE A 244 -13.68 -13.83 -8.52
CA ILE A 244 -12.48 -14.02 -9.33
C ILE A 244 -12.15 -12.78 -10.14
N LEU A 245 -13.16 -12.16 -10.77
CA LEU A 245 -13.00 -10.88 -11.45
C LEU A 245 -12.64 -9.76 -10.46
N GLY A 246 -13.19 -9.79 -9.24
CA GLY A 246 -12.85 -8.87 -8.17
C GLY A 246 -11.39 -8.99 -7.71
N VAL A 247 -10.85 -10.21 -7.59
CA VAL A 247 -9.43 -10.47 -7.28
C VAL A 247 -8.52 -9.89 -8.37
N ILE A 248 -8.85 -10.13 -9.65
CA ILE A 248 -8.09 -9.55 -10.78
C ILE A 248 -8.20 -8.02 -10.75
N THR A 249 -9.39 -7.48 -10.50
CA THR A 249 -9.62 -6.03 -10.41
C THR A 249 -8.81 -5.42 -9.28
N LEU A 250 -8.76 -6.06 -8.12
CA LEU A 250 -7.99 -5.58 -6.97
C LEU A 250 -6.49 -5.66 -7.23
N PHE A 251 -6.02 -6.72 -7.90
CA PHE A 251 -4.63 -6.85 -8.35
C PHE A 251 -4.23 -5.68 -9.27
N LEU A 252 -5.04 -5.41 -10.29
CA LEU A 252 -4.79 -4.30 -11.21
C LEU A 252 -4.86 -2.95 -10.51
N TYR A 253 -5.85 -2.76 -9.64
CA TYR A 253 -6.01 -1.53 -8.87
C TYR A 253 -4.80 -1.25 -7.98
N VAL A 254 -4.39 -2.20 -7.13
CA VAL A 254 -3.21 -1.99 -6.26
C VAL A 254 -1.96 -1.76 -7.09
N GLY A 255 -1.84 -2.45 -8.21
CA GLY A 255 -0.73 -2.23 -9.14
C GLY A 255 -0.67 -0.82 -9.69
N VAL A 256 -1.79 -0.25 -10.18
CA VAL A 256 -1.82 1.12 -10.72
C VAL A 256 -1.71 2.17 -9.61
N GLU A 257 -2.25 1.91 -8.42
CA GLU A 257 -2.11 2.78 -7.24
C GLU A 257 -0.64 2.92 -6.83
N VAL A 258 0.05 1.80 -6.63
CA VAL A 258 1.45 1.78 -6.23
C VAL A 258 2.33 2.34 -7.35
N MET A 259 2.02 2.01 -8.60
CA MET A 259 2.74 2.57 -9.74
C MET A 259 2.63 4.10 -9.77
N ALA A 260 1.44 4.68 -9.63
CA ALA A 260 1.26 6.13 -9.61
C ALA A 260 2.03 6.82 -8.47
N GLY A 261 2.19 6.16 -7.31
CA GLY A 261 2.93 6.70 -6.16
C GLY A 261 4.43 6.51 -6.26
N ASP A 262 4.90 5.30 -6.63
CA ASP A 262 6.31 4.95 -6.55
C ASP A 262 7.11 5.36 -7.79
N THR A 263 6.47 5.45 -8.98
CA THR A 263 7.19 5.76 -10.22
C THR A 263 7.31 7.26 -10.49
N ILE A 264 6.42 8.08 -9.94
CA ILE A 264 6.28 9.50 -10.29
C ILE A 264 7.54 10.31 -10.02
N GLY A 265 8.30 9.99 -8.97
CA GLY A 265 9.56 10.66 -8.65
C GLY A 265 10.67 10.32 -9.66
N ILE A 266 10.78 9.05 -10.08
CA ILE A 266 11.74 8.64 -11.12
C ILE A 266 11.34 9.23 -12.49
N TYR A 267 10.03 9.24 -12.79
CA TYR A 267 9.53 9.86 -14.02
C TYR A 267 9.85 11.36 -14.06
N GLY A 268 9.67 12.08 -12.95
CA GLY A 268 10.02 13.49 -12.86
C GLY A 268 11.50 13.75 -13.19
N GLN A 269 12.41 12.94 -12.64
CA GLN A 269 13.83 13.04 -12.96
C GLN A 269 14.13 12.75 -14.44
N ALA A 270 13.42 11.79 -15.04
CA ALA A 270 13.60 11.42 -16.45
C ALA A 270 13.16 12.51 -17.44
N ILE A 271 12.39 13.50 -16.99
CA ILE A 271 12.01 14.69 -17.78
C ILE A 271 12.71 15.97 -17.27
N ASP A 272 13.92 15.80 -16.73
CA ASP A 272 14.83 16.87 -16.29
C ASP A 272 14.32 17.73 -15.12
N ILE A 273 13.40 17.19 -14.30
CA ILE A 273 13.02 17.85 -13.05
C ILE A 273 14.04 17.49 -11.97
N PRO A 274 14.62 18.49 -11.26
CA PRO A 274 15.60 18.27 -10.21
C PRO A 274 15.10 17.27 -9.14
N LEU A 275 15.99 16.42 -8.64
CA LEU A 275 15.64 15.41 -7.63
C LEU A 275 15.15 16.07 -6.33
N SER A 276 15.66 17.25 -6.00
CA SER A 276 15.19 18.08 -4.87
C SER A 276 13.69 18.35 -4.91
N SER A 277 13.10 18.45 -6.10
CA SER A 277 11.64 18.59 -6.31
C SER A 277 10.95 17.25 -6.53
N ALA A 278 11.52 16.39 -7.37
CA ALA A 278 10.90 15.13 -7.78
C ALA A 278 10.70 14.14 -6.62
N ARG A 279 11.57 14.19 -5.59
CA ARG A 279 11.44 13.36 -4.37
C ARG A 279 10.14 13.58 -3.60
N PHE A 280 9.49 14.74 -3.78
CA PHE A 280 8.22 15.07 -3.12
C PHE A 280 6.98 14.73 -3.96
N PHE A 281 7.11 14.30 -5.21
CA PHE A 281 5.96 14.02 -6.06
C PHE A 281 5.01 12.94 -5.52
N PRO A 282 5.47 11.89 -4.84
CA PRO A 282 4.57 10.95 -4.17
C PRO A 282 3.61 11.61 -3.17
N PHE A 283 4.05 12.69 -2.49
CA PHE A 283 3.19 13.48 -1.60
C PHE A 283 1.94 14.02 -2.33
N PHE A 284 2.09 14.52 -3.56
CA PHE A 284 0.95 15.05 -4.32
C PHE A 284 -0.03 13.95 -4.71
N THR A 285 0.47 12.77 -5.11
CA THR A 285 -0.39 11.61 -5.42
C THR A 285 -1.19 11.18 -4.19
N LEU A 286 -0.54 11.08 -3.03
CA LEU A 286 -1.19 10.65 -1.79
C LEU A 286 -2.12 11.72 -1.22
N SER A 287 -1.79 13.00 -1.38
CA SER A 287 -2.68 14.10 -1.03
C SER A 287 -3.94 14.12 -1.89
N ALA A 288 -3.81 13.86 -3.19
CA ALA A 288 -4.96 13.68 -4.08
C ALA A 288 -5.84 12.49 -3.62
N MET A 289 -5.24 11.40 -3.13
CA MET A 289 -6.00 10.28 -2.54
C MET A 289 -6.76 10.70 -1.28
N VAL A 290 -6.16 11.47 -0.38
CA VAL A 290 -6.85 11.98 0.83
C VAL A 290 -8.07 12.79 0.42
N VAL A 291 -7.94 13.69 -0.54
CA VAL A 291 -9.06 14.46 -1.09
C VAL A 291 -10.15 13.53 -1.65
N GLY A 292 -9.76 12.53 -2.42
CA GLY A 292 -10.69 11.53 -2.97
C GLY A 292 -11.43 10.74 -1.89
N TYR A 293 -10.77 10.33 -0.81
CA TYR A 293 -11.41 9.68 0.34
C TYR A 293 -12.45 10.59 1.01
N ILE A 294 -12.10 11.87 1.25
CA ILE A 294 -13.04 12.83 1.84
C ILE A 294 -14.27 13.01 0.95
N VAL A 295 -14.07 13.21 -0.35
CA VAL A 295 -15.17 13.30 -1.34
C VAL A 295 -16.01 12.03 -1.31
N GLY A 296 -15.40 10.86 -1.26
CA GLY A 296 -16.10 9.58 -1.21
C GLY A 296 -16.95 9.38 0.02
N ILE A 297 -16.44 9.75 1.21
CA ILE A 297 -17.20 9.66 2.48
C ILE A 297 -18.46 10.54 2.43
N ILE A 298 -18.38 11.70 1.78
CA ILE A 298 -19.52 12.61 1.63
C ILE A 298 -20.50 12.09 0.57
N ALA A 299 -19.96 11.53 -0.52
CA ALA A 299 -20.76 11.15 -1.69
C ALA A 299 -21.45 9.79 -1.54
N ILE A 300 -20.81 8.82 -0.88
CA ILE A 300 -21.31 7.43 -0.77
C ILE A 300 -21.90 7.20 0.63
N PRO A 301 -23.08 6.58 0.78
CA PRO A 301 -24.03 6.19 -0.29
C PRO A 301 -25.02 7.29 -0.66
N LYS A 302 -24.91 8.48 -0.06
CA LYS A 302 -25.95 9.54 -0.09
C LYS A 302 -26.29 10.01 -1.51
N PHE A 303 -25.30 10.19 -2.37
CA PHE A 303 -25.47 10.74 -3.73
C PHE A 303 -25.19 9.70 -4.82
N ILE A 304 -24.24 8.77 -4.57
CA ILE A 304 -23.84 7.77 -5.56
C ILE A 304 -23.67 6.39 -4.90
N THR A 305 -23.92 5.34 -5.68
CA THR A 305 -23.66 3.96 -5.25
C THR A 305 -22.17 3.60 -5.37
N GLN A 306 -21.71 2.59 -4.62
CA GLN A 306 -20.32 2.12 -4.69
C GLN A 306 -19.89 1.73 -6.11
N SER A 307 -20.74 1.02 -6.86
CA SER A 307 -20.44 0.62 -8.24
C SER A 307 -20.32 1.82 -9.19
N LYS A 308 -21.17 2.84 -9.04
CA LYS A 308 -21.04 4.09 -9.80
C LYS A 308 -19.79 4.87 -9.43
N ALA A 309 -19.45 4.95 -8.12
CA ALA A 309 -18.22 5.56 -7.66
C ALA A 309 -17.00 4.88 -8.29
N LEU A 310 -16.96 3.54 -8.30
CA LEU A 310 -15.90 2.78 -8.95
C LEU A 310 -15.83 3.04 -10.45
N SER A 311 -16.98 3.14 -11.14
CA SER A 311 -17.03 3.45 -12.57
C SER A 311 -16.48 4.85 -12.88
N TYR A 312 -16.88 5.86 -12.11
CA TYR A 312 -16.36 7.23 -12.28
C TYR A 312 -14.86 7.30 -12.00
N SER A 313 -14.39 6.63 -10.95
CA SER A 313 -12.97 6.50 -10.62
C SER A 313 -12.18 5.85 -11.77
N ALA A 314 -12.69 4.76 -12.34
CA ALA A 314 -12.02 4.08 -13.45
C ALA A 314 -11.96 4.95 -14.72
N VAL A 315 -13.06 5.63 -15.08
CA VAL A 315 -13.08 6.59 -16.21
C VAL A 315 -12.10 7.73 -15.97
N LEU A 316 -12.09 8.32 -14.77
CA LEU A 316 -11.14 9.35 -14.40
C LEU A 316 -9.70 8.86 -14.53
N GLY A 317 -9.42 7.61 -14.08
CA GLY A 317 -8.11 6.96 -14.23
C GLY A 317 -7.67 6.84 -15.68
N VAL A 318 -8.56 6.40 -16.59
CA VAL A 318 -8.27 6.35 -18.03
C VAL A 318 -7.94 7.74 -18.57
N VAL A 319 -8.80 8.74 -18.28
CA VAL A 319 -8.61 10.11 -18.78
C VAL A 319 -7.31 10.71 -18.30
N LEU A 320 -7.03 10.62 -16.99
CA LEU A 320 -5.79 11.16 -16.41
C LEU A 320 -4.56 10.44 -16.94
N SER A 321 -4.63 9.11 -17.16
CA SER A 321 -3.53 8.36 -17.77
C SER A 321 -3.23 8.87 -19.18
N ILE A 322 -4.25 9.05 -20.03
CA ILE A 322 -4.08 9.57 -21.39
C ILE A 322 -3.49 10.99 -21.34
N LEU A 323 -4.01 11.86 -20.48
CA LEU A 323 -3.50 13.22 -20.31
C LEU A 323 -2.03 13.20 -19.82
N GLY A 324 -1.69 12.34 -18.88
CA GLY A 324 -0.31 12.17 -18.41
C GLY A 324 0.65 11.71 -19.50
N ILE A 325 0.19 10.86 -20.43
CA ILE A 325 1.00 10.35 -21.54
C ILE A 325 1.13 11.36 -22.68
N THR A 326 0.12 12.19 -22.93
CA THR A 326 0.05 13.09 -24.09
C THR A 326 0.57 14.51 -23.80
N THR A 327 0.56 14.94 -22.54
CA THR A 327 1.09 16.25 -22.13
C THR A 327 2.59 16.18 -21.83
N LYS A 328 3.23 17.32 -21.62
CA LYS A 328 4.69 17.42 -21.38
C LYS A 328 5.02 18.12 -20.07
N GLY A 329 6.21 17.88 -19.54
CA GLY A 329 6.76 18.58 -18.39
C GLY A 329 5.91 18.42 -17.12
N TYR A 330 5.78 19.48 -16.33
CA TYR A 330 5.01 19.46 -15.07
C TYR A 330 3.52 19.12 -15.24
N ALA A 331 2.91 19.43 -16.38
CA ALA A 331 1.51 19.07 -16.65
C ALA A 331 1.33 17.54 -16.70
N SER A 332 2.26 16.82 -17.33
CA SER A 332 2.26 15.36 -17.35
C SER A 332 2.37 14.79 -15.93
N VAL A 333 3.32 15.29 -15.14
CA VAL A 333 3.51 14.87 -13.74
C VAL A 333 2.26 15.15 -12.91
N LEU A 334 1.61 16.31 -13.10
CA LEU A 334 0.36 16.65 -12.41
C LEU A 334 -0.74 15.65 -12.71
N PHE A 335 -0.92 15.24 -13.97
CA PHE A 335 -1.95 14.24 -14.31
C PHE A 335 -1.64 12.86 -13.73
N ILE A 336 -0.36 12.46 -13.66
CA ILE A 336 0.04 11.23 -12.96
C ILE A 336 -0.22 11.35 -11.46
N ALA A 337 0.08 12.49 -10.83
CA ALA A 337 -0.23 12.72 -9.42
C ALA A 337 -1.75 12.67 -9.14
N LEU A 338 -2.57 13.24 -10.02
CA LEU A 338 -4.03 13.24 -9.90
C LEU A 338 -4.65 11.84 -10.03
N LEU A 339 -3.91 10.82 -10.52
CA LEU A 339 -4.35 9.42 -10.45
C LEU A 339 -4.63 9.00 -9.00
N GLY A 340 -3.99 9.63 -8.01
CA GLY A 340 -4.35 9.45 -6.61
C GLY A 340 -5.84 9.68 -6.33
N LEU A 341 -6.43 10.72 -6.91
CA LEU A 341 -7.87 11.01 -6.78
C LEU A 341 -8.73 9.88 -7.39
N ALA A 342 -8.33 9.37 -8.56
CA ALA A 342 -9.03 8.26 -9.21
C ALA A 342 -8.92 6.97 -8.37
N ASN A 343 -7.78 6.71 -7.77
CA ASN A 343 -7.50 5.48 -7.01
C ASN A 343 -8.18 5.45 -5.63
N ALA A 344 -8.50 6.59 -5.03
CA ALA A 344 -8.95 6.69 -3.64
C ALA A 344 -10.16 5.82 -3.32
N LEU A 345 -11.17 5.77 -4.20
CA LEU A 345 -12.43 5.07 -3.94
C LEU A 345 -12.44 3.62 -4.44
N MET A 346 -11.39 3.16 -5.10
CA MET A 346 -11.39 1.84 -5.73
C MET A 346 -11.37 0.73 -4.69
N TRP A 347 -10.46 0.78 -3.71
CA TRP A 347 -10.41 -0.24 -2.64
C TRP A 347 -11.74 -0.38 -1.90
N PRO A 348 -12.33 0.71 -1.33
CA PRO A 348 -13.60 0.61 -0.60
C PRO A 348 -14.76 0.13 -1.45
N ALA A 349 -14.71 0.34 -2.78
CA ALA A 349 -15.77 -0.08 -3.68
C ALA A 349 -15.60 -1.51 -4.22
N ILE A 350 -14.39 -1.93 -4.56
CA ILE A 350 -14.12 -3.27 -5.11
C ILE A 350 -14.40 -4.35 -4.07
N TRP A 351 -13.95 -4.14 -2.83
CA TRP A 351 -14.00 -5.14 -1.77
C TRP A 351 -15.42 -5.66 -1.52
N PRO A 352 -16.43 -4.83 -1.20
CA PRO A 352 -17.79 -5.30 -0.95
C PRO A 352 -18.42 -5.96 -2.18
N LEU A 353 -18.17 -5.45 -3.38
CA LEU A 353 -18.69 -6.02 -4.63
C LEU A 353 -18.13 -7.42 -4.91
N ALA A 354 -16.86 -7.65 -4.53
CA ALA A 354 -16.20 -8.95 -4.73
C ALA A 354 -16.68 -10.02 -3.76
N ILE A 355 -16.95 -9.67 -2.50
CA ILE A 355 -17.37 -10.62 -1.47
C ILE A 355 -18.90 -10.85 -1.43
N ASP A 356 -19.65 -10.07 -2.22
CA ASP A 356 -21.12 -10.15 -2.23
C ASP A 356 -21.60 -11.53 -2.69
N GLY A 357 -22.45 -12.16 -1.86
CA GLY A 357 -23.06 -13.46 -2.13
C GLY A 357 -22.16 -14.68 -1.87
N LEU A 358 -20.99 -14.52 -1.24
CA LEU A 358 -20.07 -15.65 -0.99
C LEU A 358 -20.50 -16.57 0.17
N GLY A 359 -21.37 -16.13 1.09
CA GLY A 359 -21.81 -16.92 2.26
C GLY A 359 -20.61 -17.54 3.01
N LYS A 360 -20.58 -18.85 3.21
CA LYS A 360 -19.51 -19.58 3.92
C LYS A 360 -18.10 -19.36 3.33
N PHE A 361 -17.97 -18.88 2.10
CA PHE A 361 -16.68 -18.62 1.43
C PHE A 361 -16.12 -17.22 1.68
N ILE A 362 -16.77 -16.35 2.46
CA ILE A 362 -16.30 -14.98 2.72
C ILE A 362 -14.87 -14.97 3.26
N LYS A 363 -14.54 -15.84 4.24
CA LYS A 363 -13.17 -15.92 4.81
C LYS A 363 -12.11 -16.24 3.74
N THR A 364 -12.39 -17.22 2.90
CA THR A 364 -11.47 -17.63 1.81
C THR A 364 -11.41 -16.56 0.70
N GLY A 365 -12.55 -15.96 0.34
CA GLY A 365 -12.62 -14.87 -0.62
C GLY A 365 -11.83 -13.63 -0.17
N SER A 366 -11.95 -13.26 1.09
CA SER A 366 -11.17 -12.18 1.68
C SER A 366 -9.67 -12.46 1.66
N ALA A 367 -9.25 -13.71 1.91
CA ALA A 367 -7.83 -14.09 1.79
C ALA A 367 -7.33 -13.95 0.34
N LEU A 368 -8.11 -14.34 -0.66
CA LEU A 368 -7.76 -14.16 -2.07
C LEU A 368 -7.65 -12.68 -2.45
N LEU A 369 -8.53 -11.84 -1.92
CA LEU A 369 -8.44 -10.38 -2.12
C LEU A 369 -7.18 -9.78 -1.46
N ILE A 370 -6.79 -10.24 -0.28
CA ILE A 370 -5.52 -9.81 0.35
C ILE A 370 -4.32 -10.26 -0.50
N MET A 371 -4.34 -11.48 -1.04
CA MET A 371 -3.29 -11.94 -1.96
C MET A 371 -3.18 -11.07 -3.21
N ALA A 372 -4.27 -10.49 -3.70
CA ALA A 372 -4.29 -9.60 -4.85
C ALA A 372 -3.48 -8.31 -4.65
N ILE A 373 -3.13 -7.93 -3.41
CA ILE A 373 -2.21 -6.82 -3.09
C ILE A 373 -0.86 -6.99 -3.81
N VAL A 374 -0.49 -8.21 -4.18
CA VAL A 374 0.71 -8.50 -5.00
C VAL A 374 0.75 -7.75 -6.34
N GLY A 375 -0.36 -7.18 -6.81
CA GLY A 375 -0.37 -6.27 -7.96
C GLY A 375 0.62 -5.12 -7.82
N GLY A 376 0.81 -4.60 -6.59
CA GLY A 376 1.84 -3.63 -6.25
C GLY A 376 3.28 -4.15 -6.38
N ALA A 377 3.49 -5.46 -6.30
CA ALA A 377 4.79 -6.07 -6.58
C ALA A 377 5.08 -6.19 -8.09
N VAL A 378 4.05 -6.33 -8.91
CA VAL A 378 4.20 -6.71 -10.33
C VAL A 378 4.22 -5.50 -11.26
N LEU A 379 3.24 -4.58 -11.15
CA LEU A 379 3.10 -3.51 -12.14
C LEU A 379 4.25 -2.47 -12.11
N PRO A 380 4.78 -2.01 -10.96
CA PRO A 380 5.88 -1.05 -10.95
C PRO A 380 7.16 -1.59 -11.61
N PRO A 381 7.64 -2.82 -11.34
CA PRO A 381 8.77 -3.40 -12.09
C PRO A 381 8.49 -3.54 -13.59
N VAL A 382 7.25 -3.90 -13.99
CA VAL A 382 6.88 -3.97 -15.42
C VAL A 382 6.99 -2.58 -16.06
N TRP A 383 6.47 -1.54 -15.40
CA TRP A 383 6.66 -0.16 -15.86
C TRP A 383 8.15 0.20 -15.95
N GLY A 384 8.95 -0.14 -14.93
CA GLY A 384 10.39 0.11 -14.91
C GLY A 384 11.12 -0.57 -16.07
N LYS A 385 10.75 -1.81 -16.39
CA LYS A 385 11.29 -2.53 -17.55
C LYS A 385 10.94 -1.86 -18.87
N LEU A 386 9.69 -1.40 -19.03
CA LEU A 386 9.24 -0.67 -20.22
C LEU A 386 9.95 0.68 -20.32
N ALA A 387 10.15 1.37 -19.20
CA ALA A 387 10.82 2.66 -19.14
C ALA A 387 12.31 2.58 -19.55
N ASP A 388 12.97 1.47 -19.23
CA ASP A 388 14.38 1.23 -19.60
C ASP A 388 14.58 0.92 -21.11
N PHE A 389 13.51 0.61 -21.86
CA PHE A 389 13.61 0.48 -23.31
C PHE A 389 13.65 1.86 -23.99
N SER A 390 14.70 2.17 -24.73
CA SER A 390 14.88 3.45 -25.43
C SER A 390 13.76 3.78 -26.42
N SER A 391 13.11 2.77 -26.99
CA SER A 391 11.98 2.93 -27.93
C SER A 391 10.67 3.33 -27.24
N ILE A 392 10.51 3.03 -25.95
CA ILE A 392 9.29 3.31 -25.15
C ILE A 392 9.53 4.55 -24.28
N GLY A 393 10.53 4.47 -23.38
CA GLY A 393 10.86 5.52 -22.43
C GLY A 393 9.85 5.66 -21.28
N TYR A 394 10.18 6.51 -20.32
CA TYR A 394 9.46 6.64 -19.05
C TYR A 394 8.00 7.06 -19.20
N GLN A 395 7.70 8.01 -20.07
CA GLN A 395 6.35 8.54 -20.24
C GLN A 395 5.43 7.54 -20.94
N ARG A 396 5.88 6.92 -22.03
CA ARG A 396 5.06 5.95 -22.78
C ARG A 396 4.86 4.65 -22.00
N ALA A 397 5.74 4.32 -21.06
CA ALA A 397 5.54 3.16 -20.18
C ALA A 397 4.23 3.22 -19.38
N TYR A 398 3.67 4.41 -19.16
CA TYR A 398 2.37 4.59 -18.52
C TYR A 398 1.16 4.11 -19.35
N TRP A 399 1.33 3.73 -20.63
CA TRP A 399 0.25 3.10 -21.40
C TRP A 399 -0.31 1.85 -20.73
N ILE A 400 0.45 1.19 -19.88
CA ILE A 400 -0.02 0.03 -19.09
C ILE A 400 -1.20 0.38 -18.17
N LEU A 401 -1.36 1.64 -17.77
CA LEU A 401 -2.46 2.10 -16.92
C LEU A 401 -3.82 1.98 -17.63
N VAL A 402 -3.86 2.29 -18.92
CA VAL A 402 -5.11 2.34 -19.69
C VAL A 402 -5.85 1.00 -19.70
N PRO A 403 -5.24 -0.15 -20.07
CA PRO A 403 -5.92 -1.44 -19.98
C PRO A 403 -6.29 -1.81 -18.54
N CYS A 404 -5.48 -1.45 -17.53
CA CYS A 404 -5.82 -1.72 -16.14
C CYS A 404 -7.09 -0.98 -15.71
N TYR A 405 -7.17 0.33 -15.92
CA TYR A 405 -8.38 1.09 -15.60
C TYR A 405 -9.58 0.67 -16.45
N SER A 406 -9.37 0.26 -17.71
CA SER A 406 -10.43 -0.25 -18.57
C SER A 406 -11.02 -1.56 -18.02
N PHE A 407 -10.20 -2.45 -17.47
CA PHE A 407 -10.68 -3.66 -16.81
C PHE A 407 -11.44 -3.34 -15.51
N ILE A 408 -10.96 -2.38 -14.72
CA ILE A 408 -11.66 -1.91 -13.52
C ILE A 408 -13.04 -1.34 -13.90
N LEU A 409 -13.14 -0.59 -15.02
CA LEU A 409 -14.39 -0.08 -15.55
C LEU A 409 -15.34 -1.21 -15.99
N PHE A 410 -14.82 -2.22 -16.68
CA PHE A 410 -15.59 -3.42 -17.01
C PHE A 410 -16.14 -4.09 -15.75
N TYR A 411 -15.29 -4.29 -14.73
CA TYR A 411 -15.73 -4.89 -13.48
C TYR A 411 -16.83 -4.08 -12.80
N SER A 412 -16.66 -2.77 -12.71
CA SER A 412 -17.61 -1.85 -12.05
C SER A 412 -18.98 -1.75 -12.72
N THR A 413 -19.06 -2.07 -14.00
CA THR A 413 -20.30 -1.97 -14.80
C THR A 413 -20.97 -3.31 -15.01
N LYS A 414 -20.23 -4.35 -15.33
CA LYS A 414 -20.70 -5.70 -15.71
C LYS A 414 -20.14 -6.81 -14.83
N GLY A 415 -18.82 -6.81 -14.57
CA GLY A 415 -18.11 -7.94 -13.97
C GLY A 415 -18.65 -8.34 -12.60
N TYR A 416 -18.94 -7.39 -11.70
CA TYR A 416 -19.45 -7.70 -10.35
C TYR A 416 -20.86 -8.29 -10.33
N LYS A 417 -21.63 -8.14 -11.44
CA LYS A 417 -23.00 -8.66 -11.58
C LYS A 417 -23.01 -10.12 -12.02
N ILE A 418 -21.91 -10.63 -12.53
CA ILE A 418 -21.80 -12.02 -12.99
C ILE A 418 -21.68 -12.91 -11.75
N LYS A 419 -22.75 -13.62 -11.41
CA LYS A 419 -22.78 -14.49 -10.23
C LYS A 419 -22.55 -15.98 -10.57
N ASN A 420 -22.64 -16.36 -11.84
CA ASN A 420 -22.40 -17.72 -12.34
C ASN A 420 -21.62 -17.67 -13.65
N TRP A 421 -20.74 -18.64 -13.91
CA TRP A 421 -20.00 -18.79 -15.17
C TRP A 421 -20.87 -19.26 -16.35
N ARG A 422 -22.11 -19.66 -16.10
CA ARG A 422 -23.04 -19.99 -17.18
C ARG A 422 -23.62 -18.67 -17.73
N LEU A 423 -23.17 -18.31 -18.92
CA LEU A 423 -23.81 -17.32 -19.78
C LEU A 423 -25.12 -17.87 -20.30
#